data_795adbc492b2ad423badeeee2bd877c9
#
_entry.id   795adbc492b2ad423badeeee2bd877c9
#
_cell.length_a   1.000
_cell.length_b   1.000
_cell.length_c   1.000
_cell.angle_alpha   90.00
_cell.angle_beta   90.00
_cell.angle_gamma   90.00
#
_symmetry.space_group_name_H-M   'P 1'
#
loop_
_entity.id
_entity.type
_entity.pdbx_description
1 polymer ?
#
loop_
_entity_poly.entity_id
_entity_poly.type
_entity_poly.pdbx_seq_one_letter_code
_entity_poly.pdbx_strand_id
1 'polypeptide(L)'
;MKKQIMTFILTVVMALGICGAVSAAEAGNVVGYVNVQQVFQSYPDIKTTMSAVDLARQKVQQEFESKAASLDDSGKQALGEKLSQQVAKREQDLMGPIQKKVQKAIATVAKRAGINSVVDSSAMLYGGKDLTGDVIAEVLK
;
A
#
# COMPACT_ATOMS: atom_id res chain seq x y z
N MET A 1 -40.90 37.55 47.79
CA MET A 1 -40.97 36.28 47.02
C MET A 1 -40.28 36.32 45.65
N LYS A 2 -40.33 37.45 44.91
CA LYS A 2 -39.67 37.53 43.59
C LYS A 2 -38.11 37.45 43.61
N LYS A 3 -37.49 37.90 44.70
CA LYS A 3 -36.02 37.86 44.84
C LYS A 3 -35.46 36.48 45.16
N GLN A 4 -36.22 35.59 45.78
CA GLN A 4 -35.78 34.26 46.13
C GLN A 4 -35.85 33.28 44.93
N ILE A 5 -36.79 33.49 44.01
CA ILE A 5 -36.91 32.68 42.79
C ILE A 5 -35.74 32.93 41.82
N MET A 6 -35.24 34.18 41.80
CA MET A 6 -34.12 34.54 40.92
C MET A 6 -32.78 33.98 41.40
N THR A 7 -32.62 33.77 42.70
CA THR A 7 -31.41 33.15 43.27
C THR A 7 -31.38 31.64 43.05
N PHE A 8 -32.55 30.99 43.00
CA PHE A 8 -32.67 29.55 42.75
C PHE A 8 -32.39 29.20 41.30
N ILE A 9 -32.75 30.06 40.34
CA ILE A 9 -32.49 29.85 38.90
C ILE A 9 -31.01 30.02 38.60
N LEU A 10 -30.30 30.91 39.28
CA LEU A 10 -28.88 31.15 39.08
C LEU A 10 -28.00 29.99 39.60
N THR A 11 -28.46 29.29 40.65
CA THR A 11 -27.72 28.18 41.26
C THR A 11 -27.84 26.87 40.44
N VAL A 12 -28.96 26.69 39.72
CA VAL A 12 -29.18 25.49 38.89
C VAL A 12 -28.39 25.54 37.56
N VAL A 13 -28.12 26.75 37.05
CA VAL A 13 -27.33 26.92 35.79
C VAL A 13 -25.84 26.67 36.03
N MET A 14 -25.35 26.82 37.29
CA MET A 14 -23.94 26.59 37.60
C MET A 14 -23.58 25.09 37.85
N ALA A 15 -24.60 24.24 38.06
CA ALA A 15 -24.38 22.80 38.30
C ALA A 15 -24.35 21.93 37.05
N LEU A 16 -24.62 22.48 35.87
CA LEU A 16 -24.61 21.79 34.59
C LEU A 16 -23.35 22.08 33.73
N GLY A 17 -22.39 22.83 34.28
CA GLY A 17 -21.19 23.30 33.56
C GLY A 17 -19.92 22.46 33.73
N ILE A 18 -19.98 21.27 34.36
CA ILE A 18 -18.81 20.41 34.53
C ILE A 18 -19.13 19.02 33.95
N CYS A 19 -19.30 18.98 32.67
CA CYS A 19 -19.22 17.71 31.96
C CYS A 19 -18.61 17.94 30.56
N GLY A 20 -17.40 17.52 30.43
CA GLY A 20 -16.81 17.39 29.13
C GLY A 20 -15.63 18.31 28.86
N ALA A 21 -14.61 18.26 29.73
CA ALA A 21 -13.29 18.22 29.15
C ALA A 21 -13.22 16.89 28.35
N VAL A 22 -13.85 16.88 27.18
CA VAL A 22 -13.45 15.98 26.12
C VAL A 22 -12.01 16.40 25.85
N SER A 23 -11.05 15.73 26.53
CA SER A 23 -9.72 15.63 25.96
C SER A 23 -9.99 15.07 24.57
N ALA A 24 -10.03 15.95 23.57
CA ALA A 24 -9.58 15.58 22.25
C ALA A 24 -8.14 15.15 22.49
N ALA A 25 -7.95 13.88 22.87
CA ALA A 25 -6.71 13.21 22.62
C ALA A 25 -6.49 13.55 21.15
N GLU A 26 -5.49 14.39 20.87
CA GLU A 26 -4.94 14.50 19.56
C GLU A 26 -4.73 13.05 19.15
N ALA A 27 -5.60 12.57 18.27
CA ALA A 27 -5.35 11.33 17.57
C ALA A 27 -4.11 11.65 16.76
N GLY A 28 -2.96 11.50 17.40
CA GLY A 28 -1.67 11.67 16.78
C GLY A 28 -1.79 10.86 15.49
N ASN A 29 -1.50 11.48 14.36
CA ASN A 29 -1.57 10.84 13.05
C ASN A 29 -0.63 9.62 13.10
N VAL A 30 -1.18 8.48 13.54
CA VAL A 30 -0.41 7.23 13.59
C VAL A 30 -0.17 6.82 12.16
N VAL A 31 1.08 6.79 11.77
CA VAL A 31 1.50 6.28 10.47
C VAL A 31 1.49 4.75 10.54
N GLY A 32 0.84 4.10 9.58
CA GLY A 32 0.97 2.66 9.40
C GLY A 32 2.21 2.31 8.60
N TYR A 33 2.73 1.12 8.79
CA TYR A 33 3.75 0.59 7.89
C TYR A 33 3.44 -0.86 7.50
N VAL A 34 3.93 -1.24 6.32
CA VAL A 34 3.74 -2.58 5.75
C VAL A 34 5.06 -3.05 5.15
N ASN A 35 5.46 -4.26 5.45
CA ASN A 35 6.54 -4.92 4.72
C ASN A 35 5.98 -5.43 3.38
N VAL A 36 6.11 -4.60 2.36
CA VAL A 36 5.57 -4.88 1.02
C VAL A 36 6.18 -6.14 0.43
N GLN A 37 7.47 -6.40 0.65
CA GLN A 37 8.14 -7.60 0.18
C GLN A 37 7.53 -8.86 0.79
N GLN A 38 7.26 -8.85 2.09
CA GLN A 38 6.63 -9.98 2.78
C GLN A 38 5.20 -10.23 2.28
N VAL A 39 4.44 -9.17 2.01
CA VAL A 39 3.09 -9.27 1.44
C VAL A 39 3.14 -9.95 0.07
N PHE A 40 4.07 -9.51 -0.81
CA PHE A 40 4.23 -10.14 -2.12
C PHE A 40 4.65 -11.61 -2.01
N GLN A 41 5.59 -11.95 -1.13
CA GLN A 41 6.02 -13.33 -0.91
C GLN A 41 4.89 -14.24 -0.39
N SER A 42 3.93 -13.67 0.32
CA SER A 42 2.76 -14.38 0.83
C SER A 42 1.64 -14.56 -0.21
N TYR A 43 1.74 -13.88 -1.36
CA TYR A 43 0.75 -14.01 -2.42
C TYR A 43 0.81 -15.39 -3.07
N PRO A 44 -0.30 -16.16 -3.16
CA PRO A 44 -0.26 -17.57 -3.58
C PRO A 44 0.40 -17.79 -4.93
N ASP A 45 0.10 -16.93 -5.91
CA ASP A 45 0.55 -17.08 -7.29
C ASP A 45 1.88 -16.37 -7.58
N ILE A 46 2.53 -15.77 -6.56
CA ILE A 46 3.73 -14.95 -6.80
C ILE A 46 4.86 -15.76 -7.44
N LYS A 47 5.08 -16.98 -6.97
CA LYS A 47 6.15 -17.86 -7.50
C LYS A 47 5.92 -18.20 -8.97
N THR A 48 4.68 -18.57 -9.31
CA THR A 48 4.28 -18.87 -10.70
C THR A 48 4.42 -17.64 -11.58
N THR A 49 3.99 -16.49 -11.07
CA THR A 49 4.09 -15.21 -11.80
C THR A 49 5.53 -14.81 -12.04
N MET A 50 6.40 -14.91 -11.03
CA MET A 50 7.83 -14.63 -11.18
C MET A 50 8.49 -15.58 -12.18
N SER A 51 8.19 -16.89 -12.12
CA SER A 51 8.68 -17.85 -13.11
C SER A 51 8.22 -17.52 -14.53
N ALA A 52 7.00 -17.02 -14.70
CA ALA A 52 6.50 -16.58 -16.01
C ALA A 52 7.22 -15.31 -16.52
N VAL A 53 7.58 -14.39 -15.63
CA VAL A 53 8.41 -13.22 -15.96
C VAL A 53 9.81 -13.64 -16.38
N ASP A 54 10.45 -14.53 -15.62
CA ASP A 54 11.78 -15.03 -15.94
C ASP A 54 11.81 -15.77 -17.28
N LEU A 55 10.79 -16.58 -17.54
CA LEU A 55 10.66 -17.25 -18.86
C LEU A 55 10.49 -16.24 -20.01
N ALA A 56 9.76 -15.16 -19.78
CA ALA A 56 9.62 -14.10 -20.79
C ALA A 56 10.96 -13.42 -21.07
N ARG A 57 11.76 -13.14 -20.04
CA ARG A 57 13.11 -12.59 -20.18
C ARG A 57 14.04 -13.54 -20.94
N GLN A 58 14.04 -14.82 -20.59
CA GLN A 58 14.84 -15.84 -21.30
C GLN A 58 14.48 -15.93 -22.78
N LYS A 59 13.19 -15.92 -23.12
CA LYS A 59 12.74 -15.95 -24.51
C LYS A 59 13.24 -14.74 -25.30
N VAL A 60 13.16 -13.57 -24.71
CA VAL A 60 13.63 -12.32 -25.32
C VAL A 60 15.15 -12.36 -25.53
N GLN A 61 15.90 -12.87 -24.55
CA GLN A 61 17.35 -13.06 -24.69
C GLN A 61 17.70 -13.99 -25.85
N GLN A 62 17.04 -15.15 -25.95
CA GLN A 62 17.22 -16.09 -27.05
C GLN A 62 16.85 -15.49 -28.41
N GLU A 63 15.76 -14.72 -28.45
CA GLU A 63 15.33 -14.03 -29.65
C GLU A 63 16.35 -12.97 -30.10
N PHE A 64 16.90 -12.21 -29.17
CA PHE A 64 17.96 -11.27 -29.47
C PHE A 64 19.19 -11.97 -30.01
N GLU A 65 19.71 -12.99 -29.34
CA GLU A 65 20.89 -13.74 -29.78
C GLU A 65 20.72 -14.34 -31.17
N SER A 66 19.55 -14.93 -31.45
CA SER A 66 19.27 -15.55 -32.76
C SER A 66 19.18 -14.56 -33.91
N LYS A 67 18.65 -13.35 -33.66
CA LYS A 67 18.41 -12.35 -34.69
C LYS A 67 19.52 -11.32 -34.83
N ALA A 68 20.25 -11.02 -33.75
CA ALA A 68 21.30 -10.01 -33.74
C ALA A 68 22.50 -10.38 -34.63
N ALA A 69 22.76 -11.66 -34.82
CA ALA A 69 23.88 -12.13 -35.65
C ALA A 69 23.79 -11.66 -37.11
N SER A 70 22.58 -11.41 -37.63
CA SER A 70 22.36 -11.00 -39.02
C SER A 70 22.10 -9.48 -39.18
N LEU A 71 22.18 -8.70 -38.10
CA LEU A 71 21.87 -7.27 -38.08
C LEU A 71 23.17 -6.45 -37.96
N ASP A 72 23.11 -5.23 -38.53
CA ASP A 72 24.08 -4.17 -38.25
C ASP A 72 23.85 -3.56 -36.86
N ASP A 73 24.69 -2.62 -36.46
CA ASP A 73 24.61 -2.03 -35.11
C ASP A 73 23.29 -1.26 -34.88
N SER A 74 22.78 -0.58 -35.91
CA SER A 74 21.49 0.10 -35.84
C SER A 74 20.33 -0.89 -35.68
N GLY A 75 20.37 -1.99 -36.45
CA GLY A 75 19.38 -3.06 -36.34
C GLY A 75 19.39 -3.77 -34.97
N LYS A 76 20.58 -4.00 -34.41
CA LYS A 76 20.72 -4.55 -33.05
C LYS A 76 20.13 -3.64 -31.98
N GLN A 77 20.38 -2.33 -32.08
CA GLN A 77 19.81 -1.36 -31.15
C GLN A 77 18.29 -1.34 -31.24
N ALA A 78 17.73 -1.23 -32.46
CA ALA A 78 16.27 -1.24 -32.66
C ALA A 78 15.61 -2.54 -32.15
N LEU A 79 16.26 -3.69 -32.39
CA LEU A 79 15.81 -4.98 -31.85
C LEU A 79 15.84 -5.00 -30.34
N GLY A 80 16.91 -4.51 -29.71
CA GLY A 80 17.06 -4.44 -28.26
C GLY A 80 15.97 -3.58 -27.60
N GLU A 81 15.69 -2.40 -28.16
CA GLU A 81 14.62 -1.53 -27.68
C GLU A 81 13.24 -2.19 -27.78
N LYS A 82 12.93 -2.80 -28.93
CA LYS A 82 11.68 -3.52 -29.14
C LYS A 82 11.49 -4.66 -28.13
N LEU A 83 12.52 -5.47 -27.94
CA LEU A 83 12.47 -6.61 -27.03
C LEU A 83 12.40 -6.18 -25.57
N SER A 84 13.08 -5.10 -25.21
CA SER A 84 12.98 -4.49 -23.87
C SER A 84 11.54 -4.03 -23.57
N GLN A 85 10.90 -3.38 -24.52
CA GLN A 85 9.49 -2.98 -24.39
C GLN A 85 8.55 -4.17 -24.25
N GLN A 86 8.80 -5.27 -24.96
CA GLN A 86 8.02 -6.50 -24.85
C GLN A 86 8.14 -7.12 -23.44
N VAL A 87 9.35 -7.16 -22.88
CA VAL A 87 9.56 -7.64 -21.50
C VAL A 87 8.83 -6.74 -20.51
N ALA A 88 9.03 -5.44 -20.60
CA ALA A 88 8.40 -4.48 -19.69
C ALA A 88 6.87 -4.60 -19.71
N LYS A 89 6.29 -4.72 -20.91
CA LYS A 89 4.85 -4.94 -21.05
C LYS A 89 4.42 -6.26 -20.43
N ARG A 90 5.16 -7.34 -20.66
CA ARG A 90 4.83 -8.65 -20.11
C ARG A 90 4.92 -8.67 -18.59
N GLU A 91 5.94 -8.02 -18.01
CA GLU A 91 6.05 -7.84 -16.57
C GLU A 91 4.85 -7.06 -16.01
N GLN A 92 4.48 -5.96 -16.66
CA GLN A 92 3.32 -5.17 -16.24
C GLN A 92 2.02 -5.97 -16.32
N ASP A 93 1.82 -6.75 -17.38
CA ASP A 93 0.61 -7.58 -17.56
C ASP A 93 0.51 -8.67 -16.49
N LEU A 94 1.65 -9.25 -16.08
CA LEU A 94 1.71 -10.32 -15.09
C LEU A 94 1.67 -9.80 -13.65
N MET A 95 2.45 -8.76 -13.35
CA MET A 95 2.58 -8.22 -11.98
C MET A 95 1.53 -7.16 -11.64
N GLY A 96 0.99 -6.46 -12.63
CA GLY A 96 0.03 -5.38 -12.42
C GLY A 96 -1.21 -5.78 -11.64
N PRO A 97 -1.87 -6.90 -11.95
CA PRO A 97 -3.01 -7.38 -11.16
C PRO A 97 -2.66 -7.65 -9.69
N ILE A 98 -1.49 -8.23 -9.41
CA ILE A 98 -1.02 -8.52 -8.06
C ILE A 98 -0.76 -7.21 -7.31
N GLN A 99 -0.05 -6.26 -7.94
CA GLN A 99 0.20 -4.94 -7.36
C GLN A 99 -1.09 -4.21 -7.00
N LYS A 100 -2.08 -4.21 -7.90
CA LYS A 100 -3.39 -3.59 -7.64
C LYS A 100 -4.11 -4.26 -6.47
N LYS A 101 -4.05 -5.59 -6.36
CA LYS A 101 -4.67 -6.32 -5.26
C LYS A 101 -3.99 -5.99 -3.93
N VAL A 102 -2.66 -5.94 -3.90
CA VAL A 102 -1.89 -5.54 -2.71
C VAL A 102 -2.21 -4.10 -2.30
N GLN A 103 -2.21 -3.15 -3.25
CA GLN A 103 -2.57 -1.75 -2.96
C GLN A 103 -3.98 -1.62 -2.40
N LYS A 104 -4.95 -2.35 -2.97
CA LYS A 104 -6.33 -2.37 -2.47
C LYS A 104 -6.40 -2.96 -1.06
N ALA A 105 -5.66 -4.02 -0.77
CA ALA A 105 -5.59 -4.61 0.57
C ALA A 105 -5.02 -3.64 1.59
N ILE A 106 -3.90 -2.95 1.26
CA ILE A 106 -3.31 -1.91 2.11
C ILE A 106 -4.33 -0.82 2.41
N ALA A 107 -5.00 -0.28 1.39
CA ALA A 107 -6.01 0.77 1.57
C ALA A 107 -7.19 0.32 2.43
N THR A 108 -7.65 -0.93 2.25
CA THR A 108 -8.74 -1.51 3.03
C THR A 108 -8.37 -1.66 4.50
N VAL A 109 -7.17 -2.19 4.77
CA VAL A 109 -6.67 -2.39 6.14
C VAL A 109 -6.41 -1.06 6.82
N ALA A 110 -5.76 -0.11 6.14
CA ALA A 110 -5.51 1.23 6.66
C ALA A 110 -6.82 1.94 7.06
N LYS A 111 -7.83 1.91 6.18
CA LYS A 111 -9.14 2.48 6.46
C LYS A 111 -9.81 1.82 7.68
N ARG A 112 -9.75 0.49 7.80
CA ARG A 112 -10.29 -0.26 8.94
C ARG A 112 -9.57 0.09 10.24
N ALA A 113 -8.27 0.34 10.16
CA ALA A 113 -7.44 0.72 11.31
C ALA A 113 -7.51 2.21 11.66
N GLY A 114 -8.23 3.04 10.90
CA GLY A 114 -8.29 4.49 11.09
C GLY A 114 -6.97 5.21 10.77
N ILE A 115 -6.16 4.64 9.89
CA ILE A 115 -4.83 5.14 9.51
C ILE A 115 -4.92 5.83 8.17
N ASN A 116 -4.45 7.08 8.10
CA ASN A 116 -4.52 7.91 6.91
C ASN A 116 -3.29 7.81 6.00
N SER A 117 -2.16 7.33 6.54
CA SER A 117 -0.90 7.21 5.79
C SER A 117 -0.23 5.89 6.10
N VAL A 118 0.18 5.18 5.05
CA VAL A 118 0.94 3.94 5.16
C VAL A 118 2.20 4.06 4.34
N VAL A 119 3.33 3.65 4.92
CA VAL A 119 4.64 3.64 4.26
C VAL A 119 5.19 2.20 4.20
N ASP A 120 6.17 1.99 3.36
CA ASP A 120 6.94 0.74 3.41
C ASP A 120 7.74 0.64 4.71
N SER A 121 7.83 -0.56 5.27
CA SER A 121 8.56 -0.80 6.53
C SER A 121 10.03 -0.36 6.47
N SER A 122 10.65 -0.39 5.30
CA SER A 122 12.03 0.07 5.10
C SER A 122 12.20 1.58 5.27
N ALA A 123 11.14 2.36 5.13
CA ALA A 123 11.13 3.80 5.34
C ALA A 123 10.80 4.20 6.78
N MET A 124 10.38 3.26 7.61
CA MET A 124 10.00 3.51 9.00
C MET A 124 11.19 3.27 9.93
N LEU A 125 11.72 4.33 10.53
CA LEU A 125 12.84 4.24 11.46
C LEU A 125 12.41 4.02 12.92
N TYR A 126 11.24 4.55 13.31
CA TYR A 126 10.75 4.49 14.68
C TYR A 126 9.25 4.72 14.75
N GLY A 127 8.57 4.04 15.66
CA GLY A 127 7.13 4.19 15.91
C GLY A 127 6.27 3.59 14.81
N GLY A 128 5.02 4.07 14.72
CA GLY A 128 4.06 3.58 13.74
C GLY A 128 3.33 2.30 14.17
N LYS A 129 2.35 1.90 13.34
CA LYS A 129 1.58 0.67 13.52
C LYS A 129 1.89 -0.32 12.40
N ASP A 130 2.32 -1.51 12.75
CA ASP A 130 2.52 -2.59 11.78
C ASP A 130 1.17 -3.11 11.27
N LEU A 131 0.97 -3.06 9.98
CA LEU A 131 -0.21 -3.57 9.28
C LEU A 131 0.09 -4.79 8.41
N THR A 132 1.34 -5.27 8.41
CA THR A 132 1.81 -6.33 7.50
C THR A 132 0.95 -7.59 7.60
N GLY A 133 0.71 -8.08 8.82
CA GLY A 133 -0.09 -9.29 9.04
C GLY A 133 -1.55 -9.14 8.57
N ASP A 134 -2.15 -7.99 8.86
CA ASP A 134 -3.53 -7.70 8.46
C ASP A 134 -3.66 -7.58 6.93
N VAL A 135 -2.66 -6.98 6.27
CA VAL A 135 -2.61 -6.87 4.80
C VAL A 135 -2.42 -8.23 4.15
N ILE A 136 -1.55 -9.09 4.70
CA ILE A 136 -1.40 -10.48 4.22
C ILE A 136 -2.73 -11.21 4.32
N ALA A 137 -3.40 -11.15 5.47
CA ALA A 137 -4.70 -11.78 5.67
C ALA A 137 -5.76 -11.25 4.68
N GLU A 138 -5.72 -9.96 4.34
CA GLU A 138 -6.65 -9.35 3.37
C GLU A 138 -6.36 -9.78 1.93
N VAL A 139 -5.09 -9.93 1.56
CA VAL A 139 -4.66 -10.36 0.22
C VAL A 139 -5.04 -11.82 -0.06
N LEU A 140 -5.09 -12.66 0.99
CA LEU A 140 -5.40 -14.09 0.88
C LEU A 140 -6.91 -14.41 0.80
N LYS A 141 -7.77 -13.40 0.92
CA LYS A 141 -9.23 -13.53 0.73
C LYS A 141 -9.58 -13.55 -0.77
#